data_c2ea1bd33164465a3f6f2ff602040b42
#
_entry.id   c2ea1bd33164465a3f6f2ff602040b42
#
_cell.length_a   1.000
_cell.length_b   1.000
_cell.length_c   1.000
_cell.angle_alpha   90.00
_cell.angle_beta   90.00
_cell.angle_gamma   90.00
#
_symmetry.space_group_name_H-M   'P 1'
#
loop_
_entity.id
_entity.type
_entity.pdbx_description
1 polymer ?
#
loop_
_entity_poly.entity_id
_entity_poly.type
_entity_poly.pdbx_seq_one_letter_code
_entity_poly.pdbx_strand_id
1 'polypeptide(L)'
;MSDSPSGSPRLTRRPEWTALEDHRKDALPQPDLRELFTADPGRAERYVVHVGDLRIDYSKHLITDETLALLQELATATDVFGLRDAMFRGEKINVTENRAVLHTALRAPRDAVIEVDGENVVPGVHAVLDKMAAFADRVRSGEWTGHTGRRIRNVVNIGIGGSDLGPAMAYEALRPFTARELTFRFVSNVDGADLHEATRDLDPAETLFIVASKTFTTIETITNATSARSWLLDGLGGDEKAVAKHFVALSTNAGKVADFGIDVDNMFEFWDWVGGRYSYDSAIGLSLMIAIGPDRFREMLDGFRIVDEHFRNAPAEANAPLLMGLLGIWYGNFHDAQSHAVLPYSHYLSKFTAYLQQLDMESNGKSVDRDGRPVEWQTGPVVWGTPGTNGQHAYYQLIHQGTKLIPADLIGFARPVAELGDELKAQHDLLMANLFAQGQALAFGKTAEEVRAEGVPEEQVPHRTFRGNHPTTTILATELTPSVLGQLVALYEHKVFVQGAVWNIDSFDQWGVELGKVLAKRVEPALTEGADVPGLDPSTAALVAAYRNLREVN
;
A
#
# COMPACT_ATOMS: atom_id res chain seq x y z
N MET A 1 26.18 29.45 11.45
CA MET A 1 25.18 29.39 10.39
C MET A 1 24.02 30.22 10.85
N SER A 2 23.76 31.35 10.19
CA SER A 2 22.73 32.31 10.59
C SER A 2 21.36 31.77 10.31
N ASP A 3 20.52 31.67 11.34
CA ASP A 3 19.09 31.42 11.22
C ASP A 3 18.46 32.50 10.31
N SER A 4 17.99 32.11 9.14
CA SER A 4 17.13 32.98 8.33
C SER A 4 15.74 33.05 8.98
N PRO A 5 15.16 34.23 9.22
CA PRO A 5 13.96 34.41 10.02
C PRO A 5 12.66 34.25 9.22
N SER A 6 12.49 33.20 8.42
CA SER A 6 11.24 32.97 7.66
C SER A 6 10.82 31.50 7.54
N GLY A 7 11.39 30.60 8.31
CA GLY A 7 10.98 29.18 8.32
C GLY A 7 10.03 28.88 9.48
N SER A 8 9.04 28.01 9.25
CA SER A 8 8.22 27.41 10.32
C SER A 8 9.11 26.81 11.41
N PRO A 9 8.72 26.89 12.70
CA PRO A 9 9.50 26.28 13.77
C PRO A 9 9.65 24.77 13.50
N ARG A 10 10.83 24.21 13.85
CA ARG A 10 11.04 22.75 13.76
C ARG A 10 10.01 22.02 14.58
N LEU A 11 9.54 20.85 14.11
CA LEU A 11 8.50 20.07 14.75
C LEU A 11 8.75 19.86 16.25
N THR A 12 9.95 19.41 16.62
CA THR A 12 10.37 19.15 18.00
C THR A 12 10.48 20.40 18.89
N ARG A 13 10.41 21.61 18.32
CA ARG A 13 10.43 22.89 19.05
C ARG A 13 9.05 23.48 19.22
N ARG A 14 8.01 22.81 18.74
CA ARG A 14 6.62 23.27 18.91
C ARG A 14 6.14 23.02 20.33
N PRO A 15 5.39 23.92 20.93
CA PRO A 15 4.79 23.70 22.28
C PRO A 15 3.96 22.42 22.33
N GLU A 16 3.21 22.10 21.26
CA GLU A 16 2.34 20.93 21.15
C GLU A 16 3.13 19.63 21.18
N TRP A 17 4.34 19.63 20.59
CA TRP A 17 5.24 18.48 20.67
C TRP A 17 5.78 18.29 22.08
N THR A 18 6.24 19.36 22.72
CA THR A 18 6.73 19.33 24.12
C THR A 18 5.61 18.89 25.07
N ALA A 19 4.37 19.35 24.86
CA ALA A 19 3.23 18.92 25.67
C ALA A 19 2.99 17.39 25.57
N LEU A 20 3.16 16.78 24.40
CA LEU A 20 3.07 15.33 24.23
C LEU A 20 4.24 14.60 24.88
N GLU A 21 5.47 15.13 24.82
CA GLU A 21 6.63 14.57 25.54
C GLU A 21 6.41 14.57 27.06
N ASP A 22 5.93 15.71 27.60
CA ASP A 22 5.63 15.85 29.02
C ASP A 22 4.46 14.94 29.44
N HIS A 23 3.39 14.89 28.64
CA HIS A 23 2.26 13.99 28.86
C HIS A 23 2.70 12.51 28.92
N ARG A 24 3.54 12.09 27.95
CA ARG A 24 4.10 10.74 27.91
C ARG A 24 4.96 10.42 29.13
N LYS A 25 5.75 11.39 29.58
CA LYS A 25 6.70 11.22 30.68
C LYS A 25 6.04 11.28 32.05
N ASP A 26 5.12 12.24 32.24
CA ASP A 26 4.61 12.58 33.58
C ASP A 26 3.21 12.02 33.84
N ALA A 27 2.32 12.03 32.84
CA ALA A 27 0.94 11.55 32.99
C ALA A 27 0.76 10.07 32.62
N LEU A 28 1.53 9.57 31.63
CA LEU A 28 1.47 8.17 31.17
C LEU A 28 2.84 7.51 31.14
N PRO A 29 3.62 7.51 32.25
CA PRO A 29 4.98 6.97 32.24
C PRO A 29 5.03 5.47 31.96
N GLN A 30 4.04 4.71 32.44
CA GLN A 30 3.89 3.28 32.22
C GLN A 30 2.39 2.93 32.12
N PRO A 31 1.75 3.27 30.99
CA PRO A 31 0.32 3.01 30.83
C PRO A 31 0.03 1.51 30.83
N ASP A 32 -1.01 1.10 31.59
CA ASP A 32 -1.48 -0.27 31.67
C ASP A 32 -2.92 -0.37 31.17
N LEU A 33 -3.16 -1.21 30.15
CA LEU A 33 -4.49 -1.37 29.56
C LEU A 33 -5.51 -1.96 30.53
N ARG A 34 -5.09 -2.84 31.46
CA ARG A 34 -6.00 -3.37 32.50
C ARG A 34 -6.50 -2.24 33.42
N GLU A 35 -5.60 -1.34 33.82
CA GLU A 35 -5.95 -0.17 34.62
C GLU A 35 -6.83 0.81 33.85
N LEU A 36 -6.49 1.13 32.58
CA LEU A 36 -7.27 2.02 31.73
C LEU A 36 -8.71 1.52 31.51
N PHE A 37 -8.91 0.22 31.29
CA PHE A 37 -10.25 -0.37 31.17
C PHE A 37 -10.99 -0.47 32.51
N THR A 38 -10.27 -0.61 33.62
CA THR A 38 -10.88 -0.61 34.96
C THR A 38 -11.36 0.79 35.34
N ALA A 39 -10.55 1.81 35.03
CA ALA A 39 -10.88 3.21 35.30
C ALA A 39 -12.02 3.74 34.41
N ASP A 40 -12.15 3.20 33.20
CA ASP A 40 -13.17 3.59 32.23
C ASP A 40 -13.87 2.35 31.64
N PRO A 41 -14.94 1.85 32.27
CA PRO A 41 -15.70 0.71 31.76
C PRO A 41 -16.37 0.96 30.40
N GLY A 42 -16.64 2.23 30.05
CA GLY A 42 -17.20 2.64 28.74
C GLY A 42 -16.16 2.76 27.61
N ARG A 43 -14.89 2.50 27.91
CA ARG A 43 -13.78 2.70 26.98
C ARG A 43 -13.97 1.98 25.62
N ALA A 44 -14.43 0.73 25.63
CA ALA A 44 -14.66 -0.07 24.44
C ALA A 44 -15.75 0.50 23.50
N GLU A 45 -16.65 1.31 24.03
CA GLU A 45 -17.73 1.97 23.26
C GLU A 45 -17.29 3.35 22.76
N ARG A 46 -16.52 4.09 23.56
CA ARG A 46 -16.09 5.47 23.26
C ARG A 46 -14.93 5.52 22.27
N TYR A 47 -13.97 4.58 22.36
CA TYR A 47 -12.81 4.56 21.47
C TYR A 47 -13.08 3.73 20.22
N VAL A 48 -14.15 4.11 19.51
CA VAL A 48 -14.56 3.54 18.23
C VAL A 48 -14.89 4.68 17.28
N VAL A 49 -14.44 4.56 16.05
CA VAL A 49 -14.82 5.46 14.95
C VAL A 49 -15.31 4.64 13.77
N HIS A 50 -16.24 5.22 13.02
CA HIS A 50 -16.81 4.61 11.82
C HIS A 50 -16.50 5.45 10.60
N VAL A 51 -16.17 4.79 9.48
CA VAL A 51 -16.10 5.40 8.16
C VAL A 51 -16.66 4.42 7.14
N GLY A 52 -17.73 4.82 6.46
CA GLY A 52 -18.44 3.91 5.56
C GLY A 52 -18.84 2.60 6.27
N ASP A 53 -18.38 1.48 5.72
CA ASP A 53 -18.62 0.13 6.24
C ASP A 53 -17.60 -0.32 7.30
N LEU A 54 -16.58 0.50 7.57
CA LEU A 54 -15.50 0.16 8.49
C LEU A 54 -15.82 0.62 9.92
N ARG A 55 -15.77 -0.32 10.86
CA ARG A 55 -15.76 -0.08 12.29
C ARG A 55 -14.33 -0.20 12.80
N ILE A 56 -13.78 0.87 13.32
CA ILE A 56 -12.38 0.96 13.77
C ILE A 56 -12.39 1.11 15.29
N ASP A 57 -11.99 0.06 15.98
CA ASP A 57 -11.87 0.00 17.43
C ASP A 57 -10.41 0.23 17.82
N TYR A 58 -10.16 1.34 18.50
CA TYR A 58 -8.85 1.73 19.01
C TYR A 58 -8.81 1.77 20.55
N SER A 59 -9.75 1.09 21.20
CA SER A 59 -9.86 1.07 22.66
C SER A 59 -8.65 0.41 23.35
N LYS A 60 -7.92 -0.45 22.62
CA LYS A 60 -6.72 -1.15 23.12
C LYS A 60 -5.42 -0.38 22.82
N HIS A 61 -5.48 0.94 22.75
CA HIS A 61 -4.30 1.80 22.66
C HIS A 61 -3.93 2.37 24.04
N LEU A 62 -2.63 2.64 24.22
CA LEU A 62 -2.06 3.25 25.45
C LEU A 62 -2.25 4.77 25.40
N ILE A 63 -3.49 5.21 25.49
CA ILE A 63 -3.94 6.60 25.34
C ILE A 63 -5.05 6.94 26.32
N THR A 64 -5.22 8.25 26.57
CA THR A 64 -6.37 8.85 27.27
C THR A 64 -7.04 9.90 26.37
N ASP A 65 -8.15 10.49 26.83
CA ASP A 65 -8.78 11.61 26.14
C ASP A 65 -7.83 12.81 26.02
N GLU A 66 -6.98 13.03 27.02
CA GLU A 66 -5.94 14.06 26.99
C GLU A 66 -4.89 13.77 25.91
N THR A 67 -4.45 12.52 25.76
CA THR A 67 -3.55 12.12 24.68
C THR A 67 -4.13 12.48 23.31
N LEU A 68 -5.41 12.17 23.09
CA LEU A 68 -6.08 12.48 21.83
C LEU A 68 -6.20 13.97 21.58
N ALA A 69 -6.54 14.75 22.63
CA ALA A 69 -6.62 16.22 22.52
C ALA A 69 -5.26 16.82 22.12
N LEU A 70 -4.17 16.43 22.79
CA LEU A 70 -2.83 16.92 22.48
C LEU A 70 -2.37 16.54 21.06
N LEU A 71 -2.70 15.33 20.60
CA LEU A 71 -2.42 14.90 19.23
C LEU A 71 -3.20 15.72 18.18
N GLN A 72 -4.44 16.08 18.47
CA GLN A 72 -5.25 16.94 17.60
C GLN A 72 -4.74 18.39 17.59
N GLU A 73 -4.26 18.91 18.73
CA GLU A 73 -3.58 20.18 18.81
C GLU A 73 -2.31 20.18 17.94
N LEU A 74 -1.51 19.13 17.99
CA LEU A 74 -0.34 18.98 17.13
C LEU A 74 -0.73 18.96 15.64
N ALA A 75 -1.77 18.22 15.25
CA ALA A 75 -2.26 18.20 13.88
C ALA A 75 -2.71 19.58 13.39
N THR A 76 -3.36 20.36 14.26
CA THR A 76 -3.77 21.73 13.98
C THR A 76 -2.55 22.65 13.82
N ALA A 77 -1.59 22.56 14.74
CA ALA A 77 -0.39 23.39 14.74
C ALA A 77 0.55 23.09 13.56
N THR A 78 0.48 21.88 13.00
CA THR A 78 1.25 21.48 11.81
C THR A 78 0.48 21.64 10.49
N ASP A 79 -0.70 22.27 10.55
CA ASP A 79 -1.54 22.60 9.40
C ASP A 79 -1.95 21.38 8.54
N VAL A 80 -2.20 20.23 9.17
CA VAL A 80 -2.68 19.02 8.48
C VAL A 80 -3.93 19.30 7.65
N PHE A 81 -4.87 20.08 8.19
CA PHE A 81 -6.13 20.39 7.53
C PHE A 81 -5.95 21.33 6.33
N GLY A 82 -5.08 22.35 6.44
CA GLY A 82 -4.76 23.24 5.32
C GLY A 82 -4.09 22.50 4.18
N LEU A 83 -3.14 21.62 4.49
CA LEU A 83 -2.46 20.80 3.49
C LEU A 83 -3.41 19.77 2.85
N ARG A 84 -4.31 19.16 3.65
CA ARG A 84 -5.39 18.30 3.14
C ARG A 84 -6.26 19.05 2.12
N ASP A 85 -6.74 20.22 2.49
CA ASP A 85 -7.62 21.00 1.63
C ASP A 85 -6.89 21.49 0.37
N ALA A 86 -5.59 21.79 0.47
CA ALA A 86 -4.72 22.10 -0.67
C ALA A 86 -4.62 20.89 -1.64
N MET A 87 -4.42 19.67 -1.12
CA MET A 87 -4.43 18.44 -1.92
C MET A 87 -5.74 18.28 -2.70
N PHE A 88 -6.87 18.39 -2.03
CA PHE A 88 -8.18 18.22 -2.68
C PHE A 88 -8.53 19.34 -3.68
N ARG A 89 -7.91 20.52 -3.57
CA ARG A 89 -8.04 21.61 -4.55
C ARG A 89 -7.11 21.49 -5.75
N GLY A 90 -6.20 20.51 -5.78
CA GLY A 90 -5.23 20.37 -6.86
C GLY A 90 -4.00 21.25 -6.75
N GLU A 91 -3.72 21.80 -5.57
CA GLU A 91 -2.49 22.55 -5.33
C GLU A 91 -1.26 21.64 -5.36
N LYS A 92 -0.12 22.20 -5.80
CA LYS A 92 1.13 21.45 -5.97
C LYS A 92 1.83 21.18 -4.64
N ILE A 93 1.28 20.25 -3.85
CA ILE A 93 1.81 19.91 -2.53
C ILE A 93 3.03 18.97 -2.58
N ASN A 94 3.30 18.29 -3.68
CA ASN A 94 4.59 17.64 -3.93
C ASN A 94 5.58 18.73 -4.37
N VAL A 95 6.31 19.28 -3.41
CA VAL A 95 7.14 20.46 -3.61
C VAL A 95 8.42 20.16 -4.36
N THR A 96 8.98 18.96 -4.22
CA THR A 96 10.25 18.56 -4.83
C THR A 96 10.14 18.30 -6.32
N GLU A 97 8.97 17.89 -6.81
CA GLU A 97 8.68 17.68 -8.23
C GLU A 97 7.76 18.77 -8.82
N ASN A 98 7.27 19.72 -8.01
CA ASN A 98 6.33 20.78 -8.39
C ASN A 98 5.05 20.21 -9.04
N ARG A 99 4.43 19.19 -8.41
CA ARG A 99 3.24 18.49 -8.90
C ARG A 99 2.09 18.56 -7.92
N ALA A 100 0.88 18.57 -8.45
CA ALA A 100 -0.31 18.27 -7.67
C ALA A 100 -0.31 16.80 -7.21
N VAL A 101 -1.08 16.48 -6.19
CA VAL A 101 -1.28 15.14 -5.66
C VAL A 101 -2.78 14.87 -5.67
N LEU A 102 -3.25 14.19 -6.71
CA LEU A 102 -4.67 14.10 -7.01
C LEU A 102 -5.15 12.67 -7.31
N HIS A 103 -4.59 11.65 -6.63
CA HIS A 103 -5.20 10.33 -6.65
C HIS A 103 -6.69 10.37 -6.25
N THR A 104 -7.10 11.34 -5.42
CA THR A 104 -8.51 11.57 -5.06
C THR A 104 -9.40 11.99 -6.25
N ALA A 105 -8.84 12.61 -7.29
CA ALA A 105 -9.60 12.96 -8.50
C ALA A 105 -9.98 11.75 -9.36
N LEU A 106 -9.25 10.62 -9.23
CA LEU A 106 -9.53 9.38 -9.97
C LEU A 106 -10.90 8.78 -9.61
N ARG A 107 -11.43 9.10 -8.42
CA ARG A 107 -12.69 8.61 -7.87
C ARG A 107 -13.71 9.72 -7.60
N ALA A 108 -13.45 10.93 -8.09
CA ALA A 108 -14.36 12.05 -8.00
C ALA A 108 -15.63 11.81 -8.87
N PRO A 109 -16.81 12.32 -8.46
CA PRO A 109 -18.00 12.25 -9.28
C PRO A 109 -17.86 13.03 -10.58
N ARG A 110 -18.60 12.64 -11.64
CA ARG A 110 -18.46 13.21 -12.99
C ARG A 110 -18.70 14.71 -13.09
N ASP A 111 -19.48 15.27 -12.20
CA ASP A 111 -19.84 16.67 -12.12
C ASP A 111 -18.90 17.50 -11.22
N ALA A 112 -17.91 16.86 -10.61
CA ALA A 112 -16.92 17.56 -9.82
C ALA A 112 -16.01 18.43 -10.70
N VAL A 113 -15.56 19.55 -10.12
CA VAL A 113 -14.58 20.43 -10.74
C VAL A 113 -13.33 20.47 -9.87
N ILE A 114 -12.25 19.92 -10.39
CA ILE A 114 -10.92 19.91 -9.74
C ILE A 114 -9.93 20.42 -10.78
N GLU A 115 -9.27 21.53 -10.47
CA GLU A 115 -8.40 22.20 -11.44
C GLU A 115 -6.92 21.97 -11.13
N VAL A 116 -6.15 21.64 -12.16
CA VAL A 116 -4.68 21.65 -12.15
C VAL A 116 -4.22 22.55 -13.30
N ASP A 117 -3.42 23.55 -12.97
CA ASP A 117 -2.92 24.55 -13.93
C ASP A 117 -4.04 25.21 -14.78
N GLY A 118 -5.24 25.37 -14.21
CA GLY A 118 -6.41 25.99 -14.84
C GLY A 118 -7.26 25.06 -15.72
N GLU A 119 -6.98 23.77 -15.73
CA GLU A 119 -7.76 22.76 -16.45
C GLU A 119 -8.49 21.83 -15.47
N ASN A 120 -9.80 21.62 -15.70
CA ASN A 120 -10.55 20.63 -14.94
C ASN A 120 -10.15 19.21 -15.37
N VAL A 121 -9.53 18.44 -14.46
CA VAL A 121 -9.00 17.10 -14.75
C VAL A 121 -10.06 16.00 -14.73
N VAL A 122 -11.22 16.22 -14.11
CA VAL A 122 -12.27 15.21 -13.91
C VAL A 122 -12.85 14.66 -15.23
N PRO A 123 -13.16 15.46 -16.25
CA PRO A 123 -13.62 14.93 -17.54
C PRO A 123 -12.63 13.96 -18.19
N GLY A 124 -11.33 14.26 -18.12
CA GLY A 124 -10.26 13.38 -18.62
C GLY A 124 -10.22 12.04 -17.90
N VAL A 125 -10.33 12.05 -16.56
CA VAL A 125 -10.40 10.83 -15.74
C VAL A 125 -11.55 9.93 -16.19
N HIS A 126 -12.75 10.49 -16.32
CA HIS A 126 -13.91 9.70 -16.74
C HIS A 126 -13.83 9.22 -18.19
N ALA A 127 -13.21 9.97 -19.09
CA ALA A 127 -12.98 9.52 -20.46
C ALA A 127 -12.06 8.28 -20.49
N VAL A 128 -11.00 8.26 -19.69
CA VAL A 128 -10.12 7.09 -19.55
C VAL A 128 -10.86 5.90 -18.92
N LEU A 129 -11.62 6.13 -17.85
CA LEU A 129 -12.41 5.07 -17.21
C LEU A 129 -13.44 4.46 -18.16
N ASP A 130 -14.10 5.27 -19.00
CA ASP A 130 -15.04 4.79 -20.01
C ASP A 130 -14.34 3.99 -21.12
N LYS A 131 -13.15 4.43 -21.56
CA LYS A 131 -12.31 3.69 -22.51
C LYS A 131 -11.88 2.34 -21.94
N MET A 132 -11.44 2.32 -20.68
CA MET A 132 -11.09 1.08 -19.95
C MET A 132 -12.29 0.13 -19.87
N ALA A 133 -13.47 0.65 -19.52
CA ALA A 133 -14.69 -0.15 -19.39
C ALA A 133 -15.07 -0.80 -20.73
N ALA A 134 -15.08 -0.02 -21.81
CA ALA A 134 -15.37 -0.53 -23.15
C ALA A 134 -14.37 -1.60 -23.59
N PHE A 135 -13.08 -1.44 -23.29
CA PHE A 135 -12.07 -2.44 -23.59
C PHE A 135 -12.23 -3.71 -22.72
N ALA A 136 -12.45 -3.53 -21.42
CA ALA A 136 -12.67 -4.64 -20.49
C ALA A 136 -13.88 -5.50 -20.91
N ASP A 137 -14.98 -4.88 -21.31
CA ASP A 137 -16.19 -5.59 -21.78
C ASP A 137 -15.90 -6.38 -23.07
N ARG A 138 -15.15 -5.84 -24.00
CA ARG A 138 -14.74 -6.55 -25.23
C ARG A 138 -13.85 -7.76 -24.95
N VAL A 139 -12.93 -7.66 -24.00
CA VAL A 139 -12.09 -8.81 -23.59
C VAL A 139 -12.95 -9.86 -22.88
N ARG A 140 -13.80 -9.45 -21.95
CA ARG A 140 -14.67 -10.33 -21.16
C ARG A 140 -15.70 -11.05 -22.00
N SER A 141 -16.33 -10.37 -22.96
CA SER A 141 -17.30 -10.99 -23.89
C SER A 141 -16.65 -11.91 -24.92
N GLY A 142 -15.34 -11.74 -25.18
CA GLY A 142 -14.62 -12.42 -26.25
C GLY A 142 -14.74 -11.74 -27.60
N GLU A 143 -15.26 -10.52 -27.67
CA GLU A 143 -15.26 -9.65 -28.85
C GLU A 143 -13.82 -9.24 -29.22
N TRP A 144 -12.98 -8.97 -28.22
CA TRP A 144 -11.56 -8.78 -28.44
C TRP A 144 -10.88 -10.13 -28.61
N THR A 145 -10.33 -10.38 -29.80
CA THR A 145 -9.63 -11.62 -30.14
C THR A 145 -8.16 -11.35 -30.41
N GLY A 146 -7.35 -12.38 -30.21
CA GLY A 146 -5.95 -12.40 -30.62
C GLY A 146 -5.79 -12.37 -32.14
N HIS A 147 -4.54 -12.31 -32.60
CA HIS A 147 -4.17 -12.23 -34.01
C HIS A 147 -4.77 -13.35 -34.87
N THR A 148 -4.86 -14.56 -34.33
CA THR A 148 -5.43 -15.74 -34.99
C THR A 148 -6.96 -15.79 -34.97
N GLY A 149 -7.64 -14.81 -34.40
CA GLY A 149 -9.09 -14.79 -34.19
C GLY A 149 -9.55 -15.59 -32.95
N ARG A 150 -8.64 -16.18 -32.18
CA ARG A 150 -8.99 -16.88 -30.93
C ARG A 150 -9.32 -15.88 -29.83
N ARG A 151 -10.27 -16.26 -28.96
CA ARG A 151 -10.64 -15.49 -27.78
C ARG A 151 -9.45 -15.40 -26.82
N ILE A 152 -9.24 -14.24 -26.22
CA ILE A 152 -8.30 -14.07 -25.11
C ILE A 152 -8.83 -14.81 -23.88
N ARG A 153 -7.94 -15.60 -23.28
CA ARG A 153 -8.18 -16.35 -22.03
C ARG A 153 -7.18 -16.00 -20.94
N ASN A 154 -6.04 -15.43 -21.32
CA ASN A 154 -4.95 -15.12 -20.41
C ASN A 154 -4.65 -13.63 -20.48
N VAL A 155 -4.52 -12.98 -19.34
CA VAL A 155 -4.12 -11.58 -19.20
C VAL A 155 -2.87 -11.54 -18.33
N VAL A 156 -1.78 -11.02 -18.88
CA VAL A 156 -0.50 -10.90 -18.18
C VAL A 156 -0.19 -9.42 -17.99
N ASN A 157 -0.20 -8.96 -16.75
CA ASN A 157 0.16 -7.58 -16.40
C ASN A 157 1.67 -7.51 -16.17
N ILE A 158 2.37 -6.70 -16.95
CA ILE A 158 3.82 -6.45 -16.83
C ILE A 158 4.01 -5.04 -16.29
N GLY A 159 4.52 -4.94 -15.06
CA GLY A 159 4.74 -3.66 -14.38
C GLY A 159 5.55 -3.87 -13.12
N ILE A 160 6.12 -2.83 -12.55
CA ILE A 160 6.90 -2.91 -11.31
C ILE A 160 6.47 -1.82 -10.32
N GLY A 161 6.68 -2.04 -9.03
CA GLY A 161 6.29 -1.11 -7.98
C GLY A 161 4.78 -0.84 -7.99
N GLY A 162 4.36 0.42 -8.10
CA GLY A 162 2.93 0.79 -8.11
C GLY A 162 2.14 0.22 -9.30
N SER A 163 2.82 -0.11 -10.40
CA SER A 163 2.18 -0.76 -11.56
C SER A 163 1.99 -2.28 -11.40
N ASP A 164 2.46 -2.87 -10.31
CA ASP A 164 2.30 -4.28 -9.96
C ASP A 164 1.59 -4.47 -8.62
N LEU A 165 2.13 -3.89 -7.54
CA LEU A 165 1.70 -4.17 -6.17
C LEU A 165 0.21 -3.88 -5.94
N GLY A 166 -0.29 -2.72 -6.44
CA GLY A 166 -1.70 -2.35 -6.33
C GLY A 166 -2.61 -3.30 -7.11
N PRO A 167 -2.41 -3.48 -8.44
CA PRO A 167 -3.19 -4.42 -9.25
C PRO A 167 -3.17 -5.87 -8.73
N ALA A 168 -2.00 -6.39 -8.37
CA ALA A 168 -1.85 -7.76 -7.86
C ALA A 168 -2.53 -7.96 -6.50
N MET A 169 -2.44 -6.96 -5.61
CA MET A 169 -3.12 -6.95 -4.32
C MET A 169 -4.64 -6.92 -4.50
N ALA A 170 -5.14 -6.00 -5.31
CA ALA A 170 -6.57 -5.84 -5.52
C ALA A 170 -7.20 -7.04 -6.27
N TYR A 171 -6.46 -7.64 -7.22
CA TYR A 171 -6.87 -8.89 -7.87
C TYR A 171 -7.03 -10.03 -6.85
N GLU A 172 -6.05 -10.22 -5.96
CA GLU A 172 -6.14 -11.26 -4.93
C GLU A 172 -7.27 -10.98 -3.93
N ALA A 173 -7.41 -9.71 -3.50
CA ALA A 173 -8.46 -9.30 -2.59
C ALA A 173 -9.87 -9.51 -3.15
N LEU A 174 -10.05 -9.26 -4.44
CA LEU A 174 -11.35 -9.35 -5.13
C LEU A 174 -11.50 -10.61 -5.98
N ARG A 175 -10.67 -11.61 -5.74
CA ARG A 175 -10.68 -12.88 -6.47
C ARG A 175 -12.05 -13.59 -6.52
N PRO A 176 -12.91 -13.54 -5.49
CA PRO A 176 -14.27 -14.07 -5.58
C PRO A 176 -15.14 -13.42 -6.66
N PHE A 177 -14.85 -12.19 -7.03
CA PHE A 177 -15.60 -11.40 -8.00
C PHE A 177 -15.05 -11.47 -9.43
N THR A 178 -13.96 -12.21 -9.65
CA THR A 178 -13.29 -12.28 -10.96
C THR A 178 -14.00 -13.20 -11.94
N ALA A 179 -13.87 -12.88 -13.23
CA ALA A 179 -14.28 -13.77 -14.33
C ALA A 179 -13.39 -15.02 -14.33
N ARG A 180 -13.96 -16.17 -13.95
CA ARG A 180 -13.22 -17.42 -13.72
C ARG A 180 -12.74 -18.09 -15.01
N GLU A 181 -13.28 -17.71 -16.14
CA GLU A 181 -12.85 -18.15 -17.47
C GLU A 181 -11.60 -17.44 -17.99
N LEU A 182 -11.15 -16.39 -17.30
CA LEU A 182 -9.90 -15.66 -17.59
C LEU A 182 -8.84 -15.96 -16.52
N THR A 183 -7.62 -16.20 -16.99
CA THR A 183 -6.44 -16.38 -16.13
C THR A 183 -5.67 -15.06 -16.06
N PHE A 184 -5.30 -14.64 -14.86
CA PHE A 184 -4.48 -13.44 -14.66
C PHE A 184 -3.11 -13.81 -14.10
N ARG A 185 -2.06 -13.21 -14.63
CA ARG A 185 -0.67 -13.31 -14.17
C ARG A 185 -0.09 -11.92 -14.03
N PHE A 186 0.83 -11.77 -13.10
CA PHE A 186 1.53 -10.50 -12.83
C PHE A 186 3.02 -10.77 -12.90
N VAL A 187 3.74 -9.99 -13.70
CA VAL A 187 5.18 -10.07 -13.93
C VAL A 187 5.80 -8.74 -13.57
N SER A 188 6.70 -8.74 -12.61
CA SER A 188 7.29 -7.51 -12.08
C SER A 188 8.82 -7.57 -12.00
N ASN A 189 9.39 -8.72 -11.66
CA ASN A 189 10.84 -8.85 -11.48
C ASN A 189 11.53 -8.98 -12.85
N VAL A 190 12.73 -8.39 -12.96
CA VAL A 190 13.60 -8.53 -14.14
C VAL A 190 14.29 -9.91 -14.19
N ASP A 191 14.19 -10.71 -13.11
CA ASP A 191 14.59 -12.13 -13.16
C ASP A 191 13.74 -12.85 -14.20
N GLY A 192 14.38 -13.39 -15.24
CA GLY A 192 13.71 -14.10 -16.33
C GLY A 192 12.83 -15.26 -15.88
N ALA A 193 13.06 -15.79 -14.68
CA ALA A 193 12.21 -16.82 -14.09
C ALA A 193 10.77 -16.32 -13.86
N ASP A 194 10.57 -15.05 -13.54
CA ASP A 194 9.24 -14.48 -13.29
C ASP A 194 8.35 -14.55 -14.55
N LEU A 195 8.85 -14.06 -15.69
CA LEU A 195 8.14 -14.17 -16.97
C LEU A 195 8.00 -15.63 -17.42
N HIS A 196 9.07 -16.44 -17.30
CA HIS A 196 9.07 -17.84 -17.72
C HIS A 196 7.97 -18.64 -17.00
N GLU A 197 7.92 -18.56 -15.67
CA GLU A 197 6.91 -19.26 -14.87
C GLU A 197 5.50 -18.72 -15.12
N ALA A 198 5.38 -17.41 -15.39
CA ALA A 198 4.08 -16.79 -15.71
C ALA A 198 3.53 -17.22 -17.07
N THR A 199 4.38 -17.60 -18.04
CA THR A 199 3.95 -17.88 -19.43
C THR A 199 4.05 -19.34 -19.86
N ARG A 200 4.75 -20.20 -19.11
CA ARG A 200 5.11 -21.58 -19.53
C ARG A 200 3.92 -22.49 -19.89
N ASP A 201 2.76 -22.23 -19.29
CA ASP A 201 1.52 -23.01 -19.47
C ASP A 201 0.46 -22.24 -20.28
N LEU A 202 0.80 -21.06 -20.82
CA LEU A 202 -0.11 -20.24 -21.59
C LEU A 202 0.01 -20.47 -23.09
N ASP A 203 -1.11 -20.29 -23.81
CA ASP A 203 -1.13 -20.31 -25.28
C ASP A 203 -0.93 -18.87 -25.80
N PRO A 204 0.12 -18.60 -26.59
CA PRO A 204 0.36 -17.27 -27.17
C PRO A 204 -0.85 -16.70 -27.92
N ALA A 205 -1.60 -17.56 -28.64
CA ALA A 205 -2.76 -17.12 -29.41
C ALA A 205 -3.96 -16.65 -28.57
N GLU A 206 -3.97 -16.94 -27.27
CA GLU A 206 -5.03 -16.60 -26.31
C GLU A 206 -4.55 -15.64 -25.20
N THR A 207 -3.33 -15.08 -25.33
CA THR A 207 -2.70 -14.26 -24.28
C THR A 207 -2.67 -12.79 -24.64
N LEU A 208 -3.12 -11.94 -23.74
CA LEU A 208 -3.05 -10.47 -23.78
C LEU A 208 -2.04 -9.97 -22.75
N PHE A 209 -1.09 -9.15 -23.17
CA PHE A 209 -0.13 -8.48 -22.29
C PHE A 209 -0.55 -7.03 -22.06
N ILE A 210 -0.52 -6.59 -20.80
CA ILE A 210 -0.73 -5.20 -20.38
C ILE A 210 0.62 -4.67 -19.90
N VAL A 211 1.21 -3.74 -20.64
CA VAL A 211 2.51 -3.14 -20.28
C VAL A 211 2.28 -1.84 -19.53
N ALA A 212 2.51 -1.85 -18.23
CA ALA A 212 2.25 -0.75 -17.33
C ALA A 212 3.55 0.01 -16.98
N SER A 213 3.81 1.12 -17.67
CA SER A 213 4.99 1.98 -17.43
C SER A 213 4.68 3.42 -17.78
N LYS A 214 4.67 4.32 -16.78
CA LYS A 214 4.28 5.74 -16.95
C LYS A 214 5.03 6.42 -18.10
N THR A 215 6.34 6.27 -18.15
CA THR A 215 7.21 6.89 -19.19
C THR A 215 7.56 5.93 -20.31
N PHE A 216 7.14 4.68 -20.23
CA PHE A 216 7.53 3.59 -21.13
C PHE A 216 9.05 3.43 -21.26
N THR A 217 9.77 3.61 -20.12
CA THR A 217 11.24 3.57 -20.05
C THR A 217 11.78 2.80 -18.85
N THR A 218 10.91 2.31 -17.97
CA THR A 218 11.33 1.53 -16.80
C THR A 218 11.99 0.24 -17.29
N ILE A 219 13.27 0.08 -16.98
CA ILE A 219 14.10 -0.95 -17.59
C ILE A 219 13.57 -2.36 -17.35
N GLU A 220 13.13 -2.66 -16.14
CA GLU A 220 12.57 -3.96 -15.76
C GLU A 220 11.30 -4.27 -16.57
N THR A 221 10.39 -3.31 -16.66
CA THR A 221 9.13 -3.46 -17.40
C THR A 221 9.38 -3.63 -18.89
N ILE A 222 10.27 -2.82 -19.49
CA ILE A 222 10.56 -2.91 -20.93
C ILE A 222 11.34 -4.19 -21.27
N THR A 223 12.25 -4.63 -20.43
CA THR A 223 12.96 -5.91 -20.60
C THR A 223 11.97 -7.08 -20.59
N ASN A 224 11.09 -7.14 -19.59
CA ASN A 224 10.06 -8.18 -19.51
C ASN A 224 9.07 -8.10 -20.68
N ALA A 225 8.64 -6.91 -21.08
CA ALA A 225 7.76 -6.72 -22.23
C ALA A 225 8.41 -7.16 -23.53
N THR A 226 9.71 -6.88 -23.74
CA THR A 226 10.47 -7.33 -24.92
C THR A 226 10.60 -8.85 -24.96
N SER A 227 10.88 -9.48 -23.83
CA SER A 227 10.92 -10.95 -23.72
C SER A 227 9.54 -11.58 -23.96
N ALA A 228 8.47 -10.97 -23.44
CA ALA A 228 7.10 -11.41 -23.68
C ALA A 228 6.70 -11.28 -25.16
N ARG A 229 7.17 -10.20 -25.83
CA ARG A 229 6.97 -9.99 -27.27
C ARG A 229 7.66 -11.08 -28.09
N SER A 230 8.91 -11.42 -27.76
CA SER A 230 9.62 -12.51 -28.42
C SER A 230 8.88 -13.84 -28.23
N TRP A 231 8.48 -14.18 -27.00
CA TRP A 231 7.69 -15.37 -26.70
C TRP A 231 6.37 -15.44 -27.50
N LEU A 232 5.66 -14.32 -27.62
CA LEU A 232 4.42 -14.22 -28.42
C LEU A 232 4.70 -14.49 -29.90
N LEU A 233 5.71 -13.80 -30.47
CA LEU A 233 6.03 -13.90 -31.89
C LEU A 233 6.53 -15.29 -32.27
N ASP A 234 7.36 -15.90 -31.45
CA ASP A 234 7.83 -17.30 -31.65
C ASP A 234 6.63 -18.25 -31.70
N GLY A 235 5.65 -18.08 -30.82
CA GLY A 235 4.44 -18.89 -30.80
C GLY A 235 3.45 -18.63 -31.93
N LEU A 236 3.53 -17.47 -32.61
CA LEU A 236 2.64 -17.04 -33.71
C LEU A 236 3.33 -16.95 -35.06
N GLY A 237 4.50 -17.61 -35.22
CA GLY A 237 5.19 -17.69 -36.51
C GLY A 237 5.89 -16.43 -36.98
N GLY A 238 6.18 -15.50 -36.07
CA GLY A 238 6.99 -14.30 -36.34
C GLY A 238 6.22 -13.11 -36.97
N ASP A 239 4.89 -13.16 -37.01
CA ASP A 239 4.11 -12.03 -37.57
C ASP A 239 4.03 -10.84 -36.60
N GLU A 240 4.81 -9.81 -36.88
CA GLU A 240 4.87 -8.55 -36.10
C GLU A 240 3.49 -7.88 -35.89
N LYS A 241 2.53 -8.11 -36.79
CA LYS A 241 1.16 -7.58 -36.66
C LYS A 241 0.41 -8.16 -35.45
N ALA A 242 0.88 -9.27 -34.91
CA ALA A 242 0.30 -9.89 -33.72
C ALA A 242 0.41 -8.96 -32.50
N VAL A 243 1.46 -8.13 -32.40
CA VAL A 243 1.68 -7.21 -31.29
C VAL A 243 0.47 -6.29 -31.09
N ALA A 244 -0.10 -5.71 -32.13
CA ALA A 244 -1.26 -4.82 -32.05
C ALA A 244 -2.55 -5.48 -31.50
N LYS A 245 -2.61 -6.83 -31.47
CA LYS A 245 -3.76 -7.58 -30.95
C LYS A 245 -3.52 -8.20 -29.59
N HIS A 246 -2.26 -8.33 -29.19
CA HIS A 246 -1.86 -9.03 -27.98
C HIS A 246 -1.18 -8.14 -26.95
N PHE A 247 -0.92 -6.86 -27.28
CA PHE A 247 -0.34 -5.90 -26.33
C PHE A 247 -1.19 -4.64 -26.23
N VAL A 248 -1.35 -4.16 -25.00
CA VAL A 248 -1.88 -2.83 -24.68
C VAL A 248 -0.95 -2.12 -23.71
N ALA A 249 -0.95 -0.81 -23.71
CA ALA A 249 -0.04 -0.01 -22.89
C ALA A 249 -0.80 0.89 -21.91
N LEU A 250 -0.27 0.98 -20.67
CA LEU A 250 -0.67 1.96 -19.67
C LEU A 250 0.49 2.96 -19.54
N SER A 251 0.38 4.11 -20.18
CA SER A 251 1.51 5.03 -20.31
C SER A 251 1.06 6.46 -20.63
N THR A 252 1.98 7.42 -20.49
CA THR A 252 1.85 8.80 -20.95
C THR A 252 2.68 9.07 -22.24
N ASN A 253 3.40 8.07 -22.78
CA ASN A 253 4.36 8.23 -23.86
C ASN A 253 3.95 7.47 -25.12
N ALA A 254 3.04 8.07 -25.91
CA ALA A 254 2.52 7.48 -27.14
C ALA A 254 3.62 7.14 -28.17
N GLY A 255 4.69 7.96 -28.28
CA GLY A 255 5.78 7.72 -29.23
C GLY A 255 6.49 6.38 -28.94
N LYS A 256 6.91 6.15 -27.70
CA LYS A 256 7.58 4.90 -27.31
C LYS A 256 6.67 3.68 -27.36
N VAL A 257 5.38 3.87 -27.09
CA VAL A 257 4.37 2.82 -27.21
C VAL A 257 4.25 2.39 -28.68
N ALA A 258 4.18 3.35 -29.61
CA ALA A 258 4.17 3.07 -31.05
C ALA A 258 5.47 2.41 -31.54
N ASP A 259 6.65 2.87 -31.07
CA ASP A 259 7.95 2.30 -31.41
C ASP A 259 8.07 0.82 -30.97
N PHE A 260 7.39 0.43 -29.89
CA PHE A 260 7.32 -0.97 -29.43
C PHE A 260 6.44 -1.85 -30.34
N GLY A 261 5.56 -1.24 -31.14
CA GLY A 261 4.60 -1.91 -32.02
C GLY A 261 3.19 -2.03 -31.45
N ILE A 262 2.91 -1.39 -30.33
CA ILE A 262 1.56 -1.32 -29.75
C ILE A 262 0.77 -0.23 -30.47
N ASP A 263 -0.47 -0.56 -30.88
CA ASP A 263 -1.39 0.42 -31.42
C ASP A 263 -1.74 1.47 -30.35
N VAL A 264 -1.51 2.74 -30.64
CA VAL A 264 -1.78 3.84 -29.69
C VAL A 264 -3.26 3.98 -29.33
N ASP A 265 -4.17 3.47 -30.16
CA ASP A 265 -5.59 3.39 -29.80
C ASP A 265 -5.83 2.43 -28.62
N ASN A 266 -4.89 1.51 -28.37
CA ASN A 266 -4.87 0.56 -27.25
C ASN A 266 -3.96 1.05 -26.10
N MET A 267 -3.61 2.32 -26.07
CA MET A 267 -2.92 2.96 -24.95
C MET A 267 -3.94 3.62 -24.03
N PHE A 268 -3.78 3.45 -22.72
CA PHE A 268 -4.59 4.06 -21.68
C PHE A 268 -3.72 5.02 -20.88
N GLU A 269 -4.13 6.28 -20.83
CA GLU A 269 -3.37 7.35 -20.21
C GLU A 269 -3.70 7.50 -18.73
N PHE A 270 -2.77 8.09 -17.99
CA PHE A 270 -2.96 8.61 -16.65
C PHE A 270 -2.02 9.81 -16.48
N TRP A 271 -2.05 10.48 -15.34
CA TRP A 271 -1.47 11.82 -15.21
C TRP A 271 -0.25 11.84 -14.31
N ASP A 272 0.54 12.90 -14.40
CA ASP A 272 1.75 13.11 -13.60
C ASP A 272 1.43 13.38 -12.11
N TRP A 273 0.24 13.89 -11.82
CA TRP A 273 -0.28 14.09 -10.48
C TRP A 273 -0.78 12.80 -9.79
N VAL A 274 -0.68 11.65 -10.45
CA VAL A 274 -0.89 10.32 -9.85
C VAL A 274 0.45 9.71 -9.52
N GLY A 275 0.74 9.53 -8.23
CA GLY A 275 1.90 8.78 -7.76
C GLY A 275 1.76 7.28 -8.04
N GLY A 276 2.88 6.57 -8.34
CA GLY A 276 2.83 5.14 -8.68
C GLY A 276 2.11 4.27 -7.64
N ARG A 277 2.42 4.44 -6.36
CA ARG A 277 1.82 3.69 -5.25
C ARG A 277 0.37 4.06 -4.92
N TYR A 278 -0.16 5.09 -5.58
CA TYR A 278 -1.54 5.59 -5.48
C TYR A 278 -2.31 5.42 -6.80
N SER A 279 -1.91 4.49 -7.69
CA SER A 279 -2.35 4.54 -9.09
C SER A 279 -3.27 3.41 -9.52
N TYR A 280 -3.49 2.36 -8.72
CA TYR A 280 -4.25 1.20 -9.22
C TYR A 280 -5.74 1.47 -9.43
N ASP A 281 -6.27 2.59 -8.94
CA ASP A 281 -7.60 3.15 -9.22
C ASP A 281 -7.64 4.01 -10.50
N SER A 282 -6.49 4.20 -11.21
CA SER A 282 -6.35 4.81 -12.53
C SER A 282 -6.34 3.76 -13.66
N ALA A 283 -5.83 4.14 -14.84
CA ALA A 283 -5.57 3.21 -15.94
C ALA A 283 -4.70 2.00 -15.54
N ILE A 284 -3.83 2.16 -14.53
CA ILE A 284 -3.01 1.07 -13.97
C ILE A 284 -3.87 -0.11 -13.48
N GLY A 285 -5.11 0.13 -13.10
CA GLY A 285 -6.07 -0.90 -12.72
C GLY A 285 -6.78 -1.62 -13.88
N LEU A 286 -6.35 -1.46 -15.13
CA LEU A 286 -7.03 -2.10 -16.27
C LEU A 286 -7.12 -3.61 -16.14
N SER A 287 -6.06 -4.28 -15.68
CA SER A 287 -6.07 -5.72 -15.43
C SER A 287 -7.13 -6.12 -14.40
N LEU A 288 -7.28 -5.33 -13.35
CA LEU A 288 -8.33 -5.51 -12.34
C LEU A 288 -9.72 -5.27 -12.93
N MET A 289 -9.92 -4.19 -13.71
CA MET A 289 -11.21 -3.92 -14.35
C MET A 289 -11.62 -5.05 -15.31
N ILE A 290 -10.69 -5.63 -16.05
CA ILE A 290 -10.95 -6.83 -16.87
C ILE A 290 -11.34 -8.01 -15.96
N ALA A 291 -10.69 -8.17 -14.83
CA ALA A 291 -10.93 -9.29 -13.92
C ALA A 291 -12.32 -9.23 -13.28
N ILE A 292 -12.69 -8.11 -12.65
CA ILE A 292 -13.92 -7.99 -11.86
C ILE A 292 -15.12 -7.36 -12.61
N GLY A 293 -14.86 -6.75 -13.76
CA GLY A 293 -15.84 -6.01 -14.56
C GLY A 293 -15.93 -4.53 -14.19
N PRO A 294 -16.39 -3.69 -15.14
CA PRO A 294 -16.45 -2.23 -14.97
C PRO A 294 -17.31 -1.78 -13.78
N ASP A 295 -18.45 -2.44 -13.53
CA ASP A 295 -19.37 -2.02 -12.47
C ASP A 295 -18.76 -2.21 -11.08
N ARG A 296 -18.10 -3.37 -10.85
CA ARG A 296 -17.41 -3.62 -9.59
C ARG A 296 -16.16 -2.76 -9.41
N PHE A 297 -15.51 -2.40 -10.51
CA PHE A 297 -14.41 -1.43 -10.44
C PHE A 297 -14.93 -0.04 -10.01
N ARG A 298 -16.09 0.40 -10.52
CA ARG A 298 -16.74 1.64 -10.07
C ARG A 298 -17.17 1.54 -8.60
N GLU A 299 -17.74 0.41 -8.18
CA GLU A 299 -18.07 0.17 -6.76
C GLU A 299 -16.82 0.32 -5.86
N MET A 300 -15.67 -0.16 -6.30
CA MET A 300 -14.40 0.04 -5.59
C MET A 300 -14.03 1.54 -5.51
N LEU A 301 -14.11 2.28 -6.63
CA LEU A 301 -13.86 3.73 -6.65
C LEU A 301 -14.81 4.50 -5.72
N ASP A 302 -16.09 4.11 -5.67
CA ASP A 302 -17.05 4.69 -4.72
C ASP A 302 -16.66 4.42 -3.27
N GLY A 303 -16.09 3.26 -2.98
CA GLY A 303 -15.54 2.94 -1.67
C GLY A 303 -14.40 3.87 -1.26
N PHE A 304 -13.45 4.15 -2.16
CA PHE A 304 -12.41 5.16 -1.92
C PHE A 304 -13.02 6.53 -1.61
N ARG A 305 -13.99 6.95 -2.43
CA ARG A 305 -14.63 8.26 -2.31
C ARG A 305 -15.35 8.43 -0.96
N ILE A 306 -15.97 7.39 -0.42
CA ILE A 306 -16.59 7.43 0.93
C ILE A 306 -15.57 7.89 1.97
N VAL A 307 -14.35 7.36 1.92
CA VAL A 307 -13.30 7.73 2.87
C VAL A 307 -12.69 9.10 2.57
N ASP A 308 -12.57 9.48 1.29
CA ASP A 308 -12.14 10.83 0.90
C ASP A 308 -13.07 11.90 1.46
N GLU A 309 -14.38 11.70 1.31
CA GLU A 309 -15.40 12.61 1.82
C GLU A 309 -15.40 12.65 3.35
N HIS A 310 -15.23 11.50 4.00
CA HIS A 310 -15.08 11.43 5.44
C HIS A 310 -13.83 12.18 5.91
N PHE A 311 -12.68 11.95 5.28
CA PHE A 311 -11.43 12.63 5.65
C PHE A 311 -11.54 14.16 5.52
N ARG A 312 -12.24 14.64 4.48
CA ARG A 312 -12.49 16.08 4.27
C ARG A 312 -13.42 16.70 5.30
N ASN A 313 -14.51 16.01 5.62
CA ASN A 313 -15.68 16.64 6.23
C ASN A 313 -15.94 16.23 7.69
N ALA A 314 -15.41 15.07 8.13
CA ALA A 314 -15.60 14.63 9.51
C ALA A 314 -14.87 15.54 10.50
N PRO A 315 -15.48 15.84 11.66
CA PRO A 315 -14.79 16.56 12.72
C PRO A 315 -13.57 15.77 13.23
N ALA A 316 -12.57 16.45 13.77
CA ALA A 316 -11.27 15.85 14.09
C ALA A 316 -11.38 14.61 15.00
N GLU A 317 -12.27 14.67 16.00
CA GLU A 317 -12.51 13.59 16.97
C GLU A 317 -13.17 12.34 16.36
N ALA A 318 -13.81 12.48 15.20
CA ALA A 318 -14.47 11.38 14.48
C ALA A 318 -13.80 11.04 13.14
N ASN A 319 -12.66 11.66 12.82
CA ASN A 319 -11.97 11.50 11.56
C ASN A 319 -11.03 10.29 11.62
N ALA A 320 -11.45 9.18 11.03
CA ALA A 320 -10.75 7.90 11.11
C ALA A 320 -9.30 7.92 10.56
N PRO A 321 -9.02 8.44 9.35
CA PRO A 321 -7.66 8.55 8.84
C PRO A 321 -6.78 9.46 9.71
N LEU A 322 -7.31 10.60 10.19
CA LEU A 322 -6.60 11.51 11.08
C LEU A 322 -6.19 10.77 12.36
N LEU A 323 -7.14 10.11 13.01
CA LEU A 323 -6.91 9.34 14.23
C LEU A 323 -5.81 8.28 14.02
N MET A 324 -5.90 7.47 12.98
CA MET A 324 -4.90 6.41 12.73
C MET A 324 -3.51 6.99 12.42
N GLY A 325 -3.44 8.10 11.70
CA GLY A 325 -2.19 8.81 11.45
C GLY A 325 -1.55 9.33 12.75
N LEU A 326 -2.36 9.97 13.62
CA LEU A 326 -1.92 10.50 14.90
C LEU A 326 -1.50 9.40 15.90
N LEU A 327 -2.20 8.27 15.92
CA LEU A 327 -1.77 7.10 16.71
C LEU A 327 -0.42 6.56 16.24
N GLY A 328 -0.18 6.53 14.92
CA GLY A 328 1.13 6.16 14.38
C GLY A 328 2.25 7.09 14.83
N ILE A 329 1.99 8.41 14.87
CA ILE A 329 2.93 9.42 15.41
C ILE A 329 3.15 9.22 16.90
N TRP A 330 2.09 8.99 17.67
CA TRP A 330 2.19 8.72 19.11
C TRP A 330 3.14 7.57 19.42
N TYR A 331 2.98 6.44 18.71
CA TYR A 331 3.87 5.29 18.95
C TYR A 331 5.27 5.48 18.37
N GLY A 332 5.40 6.01 17.17
CA GLY A 332 6.70 6.18 16.53
C GLY A 332 7.59 7.22 17.22
N ASN A 333 7.00 8.34 17.62
CA ASN A 333 7.77 9.49 18.13
C ASN A 333 7.82 9.59 19.66
N PHE A 334 6.82 9.07 20.39
CA PHE A 334 6.76 9.21 21.83
C PHE A 334 6.89 7.87 22.59
N HIS A 335 6.83 6.73 21.88
CA HIS A 335 7.02 5.38 22.43
C HIS A 335 8.13 4.58 21.74
N ASP A 336 8.89 5.18 20.83
CA ASP A 336 10.00 4.56 20.10
C ASP A 336 9.62 3.26 19.36
N ALA A 337 8.38 3.17 18.86
CA ALA A 337 7.94 2.06 18.03
C ALA A 337 8.44 2.25 16.60
N GLN A 338 9.40 1.45 16.18
CA GLN A 338 10.05 1.56 14.86
C GLN A 338 9.34 0.77 13.76
N SER A 339 8.35 -0.04 14.12
CA SER A 339 7.59 -0.84 13.15
C SER A 339 6.11 -0.85 13.48
N HIS A 340 5.30 -1.12 12.46
CA HIS A 340 3.85 -1.24 12.55
C HIS A 340 3.42 -2.53 11.86
N ALA A 341 2.72 -3.41 12.56
CA ALA A 341 2.25 -4.66 11.99
C ALA A 341 0.84 -4.50 11.41
N VAL A 342 0.60 -5.01 10.20
CA VAL A 342 -0.75 -5.10 9.60
C VAL A 342 -1.08 -6.57 9.40
N LEU A 343 -2.09 -7.04 10.12
CA LEU A 343 -2.39 -8.45 10.34
C LEU A 343 -3.84 -8.76 9.90
N PRO A 344 -4.09 -8.91 8.59
CA PRO A 344 -5.42 -9.21 8.09
C PRO A 344 -5.80 -10.67 8.37
N TYR A 345 -6.95 -10.90 9.00
CA TYR A 345 -7.54 -12.23 9.18
C TYR A 345 -8.45 -12.54 7.99
N SER A 346 -7.84 -12.56 6.81
CA SER A 346 -8.46 -12.92 5.54
C SER A 346 -7.40 -13.40 4.55
N HIS A 347 -7.60 -14.57 3.97
CA HIS A 347 -6.70 -15.09 2.93
C HIS A 347 -6.63 -14.17 1.71
N TYR A 348 -7.75 -13.57 1.32
CA TYR A 348 -7.83 -12.65 0.20
C TYR A 348 -7.01 -11.36 0.37
N LEU A 349 -6.66 -10.98 1.61
CA LEU A 349 -5.76 -9.87 1.89
C LEU A 349 -4.28 -10.29 2.02
N SER A 350 -3.89 -11.44 1.47
CA SER A 350 -2.52 -11.96 1.56
C SER A 350 -1.45 -11.03 0.99
N LYS A 351 -1.81 -10.20 0.01
CA LYS A 351 -0.92 -9.20 -0.60
C LYS A 351 -1.11 -7.78 -0.06
N PHE A 352 -2.07 -7.57 0.85
CA PHE A 352 -2.42 -6.23 1.33
C PHE A 352 -1.26 -5.56 2.07
N THR A 353 -0.60 -6.27 2.97
CA THR A 353 0.54 -5.74 3.72
C THR A 353 1.72 -5.39 2.80
N ALA A 354 2.00 -6.21 1.78
CA ALA A 354 3.04 -5.93 0.80
C ALA A 354 2.75 -4.66 -0.03
N TYR A 355 1.48 -4.42 -0.37
CA TYR A 355 1.06 -3.16 -0.98
C TYR A 355 1.27 -1.97 -0.02
N LEU A 356 0.88 -2.12 1.25
CA LEU A 356 1.06 -1.07 2.25
C LEU A 356 2.53 -0.76 2.56
N GLN A 357 3.44 -1.72 2.38
CA GLN A 357 4.88 -1.47 2.48
C GLN A 357 5.32 -0.38 1.52
N GLN A 358 4.93 -0.47 0.26
CA GLN A 358 5.23 0.60 -0.69
C GLN A 358 4.46 1.89 -0.35
N LEU A 359 3.16 1.77 -0.07
CA LEU A 359 2.31 2.93 0.23
C LEU A 359 2.87 3.77 1.38
N ASP A 360 3.26 3.16 2.50
CA ASP A 360 3.73 3.87 3.70
C ASP A 360 5.23 4.16 3.64
N MET A 361 6.08 3.14 3.40
CA MET A 361 7.53 3.25 3.55
C MET A 361 8.16 4.10 2.44
N GLU A 362 7.67 4.03 1.21
CA GLU A 362 8.14 4.90 0.11
C GLU A 362 7.64 6.33 0.28
N SER A 363 6.43 6.52 0.84
CA SER A 363 5.88 7.85 1.12
C SER A 363 6.60 8.52 2.28
N ASN A 364 6.69 7.86 3.42
CA ASN A 364 7.09 8.46 4.68
C ASN A 364 8.50 8.08 5.14
N GLY A 365 9.20 7.19 4.44
CA GLY A 365 10.60 6.87 4.69
C GLY A 365 11.53 8.01 4.24
N LYS A 366 11.44 9.16 4.87
CA LYS A 366 12.16 10.40 4.50
C LYS A 366 13.03 10.89 5.65
N SER A 367 14.18 11.43 5.32
CA SER A 367 15.16 12.00 6.26
C SER A 367 15.32 13.52 6.14
N VAL A 368 14.53 14.15 5.26
CA VAL A 368 14.56 15.58 4.96
C VAL A 368 13.14 16.13 4.96
N ASP A 369 12.94 17.30 5.59
CA ASP A 369 11.65 17.99 5.58
C ASP A 369 11.41 18.75 4.25
N ARG A 370 10.19 19.28 4.08
CA ARG A 370 9.80 20.02 2.86
C ARG A 370 10.60 21.32 2.66
N ASP A 371 11.27 21.81 3.70
CA ASP A 371 12.15 22.97 3.64
C ASP A 371 13.61 22.59 3.31
N GLY A 372 13.89 21.31 3.04
CA GLY A 372 15.22 20.80 2.71
C GLY A 372 16.15 20.59 3.92
N ARG A 373 15.61 20.53 5.14
CA ARG A 373 16.39 20.37 6.37
C ARG A 373 16.36 18.91 6.84
N PRO A 374 17.48 18.34 7.36
CA PRO A 374 17.46 17.03 8.00
C PRO A 374 16.43 17.00 9.15
N VAL A 375 15.61 15.93 9.22
CA VAL A 375 14.68 15.70 10.32
C VAL A 375 15.42 15.21 11.57
N GLU A 376 14.91 15.57 12.76
CA GLU A 376 15.46 15.18 14.07
C GLU A 376 14.51 14.22 14.82
N TRP A 377 13.47 13.72 14.13
CA TRP A 377 12.46 12.82 14.64
C TRP A 377 12.34 11.57 13.78
N GLN A 378 11.71 10.53 14.30
CA GLN A 378 11.39 9.33 13.52
C GLN A 378 10.32 9.65 12.48
N THR A 379 10.48 9.12 11.28
CA THR A 379 9.49 9.16 10.20
C THR A 379 9.00 7.73 9.89
N GLY A 380 8.44 7.47 8.74
CA GLY A 380 7.81 6.22 8.32
C GLY A 380 8.26 4.94 9.04
N PRO A 381 7.35 4.22 9.70
CA PRO A 381 7.67 2.96 10.36
C PRO A 381 8.00 1.86 9.34
N VAL A 382 8.70 0.80 9.78
CA VAL A 382 8.76 -0.44 9.00
C VAL A 382 7.40 -1.12 9.05
N VAL A 383 6.70 -1.17 7.93
CA VAL A 383 5.40 -1.84 7.80
C VAL A 383 5.62 -3.31 7.44
N TRP A 384 4.99 -4.23 8.18
CA TRP A 384 5.13 -5.66 7.96
C TRP A 384 3.93 -6.44 8.48
N GLY A 385 3.82 -7.70 8.12
CA GLY A 385 2.77 -8.60 8.57
C GLY A 385 2.37 -9.60 7.49
N THR A 386 1.57 -10.56 7.89
CA THR A 386 0.99 -11.58 7.02
C THR A 386 -0.41 -11.93 7.52
N PRO A 387 -1.23 -12.63 6.74
CA PRO A 387 -2.54 -13.05 7.22
C PRO A 387 -2.49 -13.90 8.50
N GLY A 388 -3.41 -13.61 9.43
CA GLY A 388 -3.78 -14.58 10.47
C GLY A 388 -4.55 -15.75 9.80
N THR A 389 -4.42 -16.97 10.31
CA THR A 389 -3.64 -17.39 11.50
C THR A 389 -2.17 -17.71 11.25
N ASN A 390 -1.72 -17.70 9.99
CA ASN A 390 -0.35 -18.05 9.61
C ASN A 390 0.71 -17.24 10.39
N GLY A 391 0.53 -15.93 10.51
CA GLY A 391 1.42 -15.05 11.27
C GLY A 391 1.59 -15.47 12.73
N GLN A 392 0.54 -16.02 13.37
CA GLN A 392 0.59 -16.50 14.74
C GLN A 392 1.66 -17.59 14.92
N HIS A 393 1.86 -18.44 13.92
CA HIS A 393 2.82 -19.53 13.93
C HIS A 393 4.19 -19.15 13.36
N ALA A 394 4.39 -17.88 12.99
CA ALA A 394 5.64 -17.39 12.41
C ALA A 394 6.38 -16.42 13.36
N TYR A 395 5.72 -15.40 13.87
CA TYR A 395 6.40 -14.29 14.57
C TYR A 395 5.63 -13.71 15.77
N TYR A 396 4.48 -14.23 16.13
CA TYR A 396 3.73 -13.69 17.29
C TYR A 396 4.48 -13.89 18.62
N GLN A 397 5.40 -14.84 18.69
CA GLN A 397 6.32 -14.95 19.83
C GLN A 397 7.05 -13.63 20.10
N LEU A 398 7.54 -12.96 19.03
CA LEU A 398 8.17 -11.64 19.14
C LEU A 398 7.19 -10.57 19.61
N ILE A 399 5.96 -10.56 19.05
CA ILE A 399 4.98 -9.54 19.40
C ILE A 399 4.55 -9.68 20.87
N HIS A 400 4.31 -10.91 21.35
CA HIS A 400 3.84 -11.16 22.72
C HIS A 400 4.92 -11.00 23.80
N GLN A 401 6.13 -11.53 23.56
CA GLN A 401 7.16 -11.67 24.60
C GLN A 401 8.51 -11.04 24.20
N GLY A 402 8.60 -10.44 23.03
CA GLY A 402 9.80 -9.72 22.62
C GLY A 402 9.98 -8.40 23.40
N THR A 403 11.09 -7.73 23.14
CA THR A 403 11.45 -6.47 23.81
C THR A 403 11.00 -5.22 23.04
N LYS A 404 10.39 -5.40 21.87
CA LYS A 404 9.94 -4.29 20.99
C LYS A 404 8.48 -3.97 21.25
N LEU A 405 8.15 -2.67 21.26
CA LEU A 405 6.76 -2.24 21.14
C LEU A 405 6.37 -2.24 19.66
N ILE A 406 5.33 -3.01 19.33
CA ILE A 406 4.86 -3.17 17.95
C ILE A 406 3.36 -2.89 17.93
N PRO A 407 2.94 -1.67 17.59
CA PRO A 407 1.53 -1.40 17.29
C PRO A 407 1.06 -2.26 16.13
N ALA A 408 -0.19 -2.74 16.20
CA ALA A 408 -0.72 -3.64 15.18
C ALA A 408 -2.15 -3.28 14.78
N ASP A 409 -2.45 -3.42 13.48
CA ASP A 409 -3.81 -3.37 12.94
C ASP A 409 -4.30 -4.79 12.67
N LEU A 410 -5.38 -5.20 13.31
CA LEU A 410 -6.08 -6.47 13.11
C LEU A 410 -7.28 -6.19 12.21
N ILE A 411 -7.33 -6.81 11.02
CA ILE A 411 -8.42 -6.59 10.05
C ILE A 411 -9.24 -7.86 9.91
N GLY A 412 -10.56 -7.77 10.10
CA GLY A 412 -11.47 -8.90 10.02
C GLY A 412 -12.82 -8.57 9.38
N PHE A 413 -13.56 -9.61 9.01
CA PHE A 413 -14.85 -9.52 8.35
C PHE A 413 -15.87 -10.39 9.05
N ALA A 414 -17.09 -9.89 9.24
CA ALA A 414 -18.14 -10.62 9.90
C ALA A 414 -18.67 -11.82 9.08
N ARG A 415 -18.54 -11.73 7.76
CA ARG A 415 -18.95 -12.79 6.83
C ARG A 415 -17.87 -13.09 5.81
N PRO A 416 -17.72 -14.35 5.40
CA PRO A 416 -16.87 -14.69 4.26
C PRO A 416 -17.49 -14.20 2.95
N VAL A 417 -16.67 -13.77 2.01
CA VAL A 417 -17.10 -13.25 0.68
C VAL A 417 -17.69 -14.36 -0.21
N ALA A 418 -17.24 -15.59 -0.03
CA ALA A 418 -17.72 -16.71 -0.85
C ALA A 418 -18.85 -17.47 -0.14
N GLU A 419 -19.81 -17.98 -0.91
CA GLU A 419 -20.76 -18.97 -0.38
C GLU A 419 -20.00 -20.26 -0.03
N LEU A 420 -19.73 -20.41 1.26
CA LEU A 420 -19.05 -21.56 1.82
C LEU A 420 -20.08 -22.53 2.40
N GLY A 421 -19.84 -23.83 2.25
CA GLY A 421 -20.62 -24.85 2.99
C GLY A 421 -20.43 -24.69 4.50
N ASP A 422 -21.26 -25.36 5.30
CA ASP A 422 -21.32 -25.19 6.75
C ASP A 422 -19.97 -25.46 7.45
N GLU A 423 -19.18 -26.42 6.96
CA GLU A 423 -17.83 -26.71 7.49
C GLU A 423 -16.88 -25.51 7.32
N LEU A 424 -16.91 -24.85 6.16
CA LEU A 424 -16.06 -23.69 5.88
C LEU A 424 -16.56 -22.42 6.60
N LYS A 425 -17.86 -22.33 6.91
CA LYS A 425 -18.38 -21.27 7.80
C LYS A 425 -17.85 -21.42 9.22
N ALA A 426 -17.81 -22.66 9.74
CA ALA A 426 -17.19 -22.93 11.04
C ALA A 426 -15.69 -22.57 11.10
N GLN A 427 -14.97 -22.74 9.98
CA GLN A 427 -13.57 -22.27 9.88
C GLN A 427 -13.46 -20.74 9.92
N HIS A 428 -14.42 -20.02 9.33
CA HIS A 428 -14.46 -18.57 9.41
C HIS A 428 -14.70 -18.08 10.84
N ASP A 429 -15.62 -18.69 11.57
CA ASP A 429 -15.86 -18.37 12.99
C ASP A 429 -14.61 -18.64 13.84
N LEU A 430 -13.90 -19.73 13.57
CA LEU A 430 -12.62 -20.04 14.23
C LEU A 430 -11.56 -18.99 13.90
N LEU A 431 -11.48 -18.51 12.65
CA LEU A 431 -10.57 -17.45 12.24
C LEU A 431 -10.85 -16.15 12.99
N MET A 432 -12.12 -15.75 13.10
CA MET A 432 -12.53 -14.54 13.82
C MET A 432 -12.31 -14.68 15.34
N ALA A 433 -12.58 -15.86 15.90
CA ALA A 433 -12.26 -16.13 17.31
C ALA A 433 -10.75 -15.95 17.60
N ASN A 434 -9.87 -16.38 16.69
CA ASN A 434 -8.43 -16.13 16.79
C ASN A 434 -8.09 -14.64 16.73
N LEU A 435 -8.69 -13.86 15.81
CA LEU A 435 -8.49 -12.41 15.72
C LEU A 435 -8.79 -11.76 17.08
N PHE A 436 -9.97 -12.03 17.66
CA PHE A 436 -10.39 -11.43 18.92
C PHE A 436 -9.54 -11.89 20.10
N ALA A 437 -9.21 -13.18 20.16
CA ALA A 437 -8.35 -13.74 21.20
C ALA A 437 -6.94 -13.13 21.17
N GLN A 438 -6.36 -12.93 19.97
CA GLN A 438 -5.05 -12.29 19.84
C GLN A 438 -5.10 -10.82 20.27
N GLY A 439 -6.12 -10.06 19.86
CA GLY A 439 -6.30 -8.68 20.33
C GLY A 439 -6.45 -8.59 21.85
N GLN A 440 -7.13 -9.54 22.48
CA GLN A 440 -7.24 -9.64 23.95
C GLN A 440 -5.89 -9.99 24.60
N ALA A 441 -5.23 -11.02 24.08
CA ALA A 441 -3.95 -11.50 24.65
C ALA A 441 -2.84 -10.44 24.52
N LEU A 442 -2.77 -9.74 23.40
CA LEU A 442 -1.82 -8.64 23.20
C LEU A 442 -2.07 -7.48 24.18
N ALA A 443 -3.34 -7.10 24.38
CA ALA A 443 -3.68 -5.99 25.25
C ALA A 443 -3.46 -6.30 26.73
N PHE A 444 -3.96 -7.45 27.21
CA PHE A 444 -4.04 -7.73 28.64
C PHE A 444 -3.00 -8.72 29.14
N GLY A 445 -2.37 -9.48 28.26
CA GLY A 445 -1.35 -10.45 28.63
C GLY A 445 -1.84 -11.50 29.64
N LYS A 446 -0.88 -12.04 30.40
CA LYS A 446 -1.12 -12.99 31.49
C LYS A 446 -0.09 -12.77 32.59
N THR A 447 -0.53 -12.44 33.80
CA THR A 447 0.36 -12.11 34.91
C THR A 447 1.06 -13.35 35.48
N ALA A 448 2.16 -13.16 36.21
CA ALA A 448 2.84 -14.25 36.89
C ALA A 448 1.94 -14.95 37.93
N GLU A 449 1.02 -14.21 38.57
CA GLU A 449 0.05 -14.75 39.52
C GLU A 449 -0.98 -15.64 38.82
N GLU A 450 -1.51 -15.21 37.66
CA GLU A 450 -2.41 -16.01 36.82
C GLU A 450 -1.73 -17.30 36.36
N VAL A 451 -0.44 -17.23 35.99
CA VAL A 451 0.36 -18.41 35.59
C VAL A 451 0.56 -19.37 36.74
N ARG A 452 0.87 -18.88 37.98
CA ARG A 452 0.99 -19.72 39.18
C ARG A 452 -0.32 -20.40 39.54
N ALA A 453 -1.43 -19.68 39.40
CA ALA A 453 -2.76 -20.24 39.69
C ALA A 453 -3.13 -21.43 38.81
N GLU A 454 -2.48 -21.59 37.66
CA GLU A 454 -2.62 -22.75 36.76
C GLU A 454 -1.75 -23.95 37.20
N GLY A 455 -0.99 -23.85 38.30
CA GLY A 455 -0.12 -24.91 38.79
C GLY A 455 1.18 -25.09 38.01
N VAL A 456 1.60 -24.04 37.31
CA VAL A 456 2.86 -24.04 36.55
C VAL A 456 4.06 -24.05 37.52
N PRO A 457 5.10 -24.90 37.32
CA PRO A 457 6.33 -24.86 38.10
C PRO A 457 6.98 -23.49 38.14
N GLU A 458 7.51 -23.06 39.29
CA GLU A 458 7.99 -21.69 39.52
C GLU A 458 9.10 -21.28 38.54
N GLU A 459 9.96 -22.22 38.13
CA GLU A 459 11.00 -21.97 37.12
C GLU A 459 10.45 -21.68 35.73
N GLN A 460 9.20 -22.07 35.43
CA GLN A 460 8.54 -21.80 34.16
C GLN A 460 7.69 -20.52 34.19
N VAL A 461 7.33 -20.01 35.37
CA VAL A 461 6.46 -18.85 35.52
C VAL A 461 6.95 -17.64 34.70
N PRO A 462 8.25 -17.24 34.78
CA PRO A 462 8.73 -16.10 33.96
C PRO A 462 8.59 -16.31 32.46
N HIS A 463 8.73 -17.56 31.99
CA HIS A 463 8.64 -17.92 30.58
C HIS A 463 7.20 -17.95 30.04
N ARG A 464 6.21 -18.10 30.91
CA ARG A 464 4.78 -18.19 30.59
C ARG A 464 3.99 -16.95 30.98
N THR A 465 4.68 -15.94 31.49
CA THR A 465 4.12 -14.60 31.76
C THR A 465 4.12 -13.78 30.48
N PHE A 466 3.00 -13.13 30.17
CA PHE A 466 2.82 -12.25 29.04
C PHE A 466 2.58 -10.83 29.55
N ARG A 467 3.39 -9.88 29.11
CA ARG A 467 3.35 -8.50 29.63
C ARG A 467 2.04 -7.79 29.32
N GLY A 468 1.39 -8.11 28.19
CA GLY A 468 0.30 -7.30 27.67
C GLY A 468 0.77 -5.93 27.17
N ASN A 469 -0.12 -4.97 27.17
CA ASN A 469 0.16 -3.57 26.78
C ASN A 469 0.75 -3.41 25.39
N HIS A 470 0.41 -4.34 24.45
CA HIS A 470 0.69 -4.21 23.03
C HIS A 470 -0.52 -3.57 22.36
N PRO A 471 -0.36 -2.33 21.82
CA PRO A 471 -1.48 -1.58 21.27
C PRO A 471 -1.99 -2.19 19.97
N THR A 472 -3.31 -2.29 19.85
CA THR A 472 -3.95 -2.79 18.63
C THR A 472 -5.13 -1.94 18.21
N THR A 473 -5.21 -1.65 16.89
CA THR A 473 -6.43 -1.22 16.22
C THR A 473 -7.14 -2.45 15.66
N THR A 474 -8.44 -2.59 15.88
CA THR A 474 -9.24 -3.64 15.21
C THR A 474 -10.16 -3.00 14.19
N ILE A 475 -9.98 -3.34 12.92
CA ILE A 475 -10.81 -2.88 11.81
C ILE A 475 -11.75 -4.01 11.41
N LEU A 476 -13.05 -3.79 11.54
CA LEU A 476 -14.09 -4.75 11.18
C LEU A 476 -14.99 -4.17 10.10
N ALA A 477 -15.31 -5.00 9.12
CA ALA A 477 -16.36 -4.74 8.15
C ALA A 477 -17.28 -5.96 8.03
N THR A 478 -18.42 -5.79 7.37
CA THR A 478 -19.37 -6.91 7.20
C THR A 478 -18.79 -7.98 6.28
N GLU A 479 -18.18 -7.58 5.16
CA GLU A 479 -17.68 -8.46 4.11
C GLU A 479 -16.62 -7.73 3.27
N LEU A 480 -15.65 -8.43 2.68
CA LEU A 480 -14.67 -7.85 1.77
C LEU A 480 -15.26 -7.68 0.37
N THR A 481 -16.02 -6.59 0.16
CA THR A 481 -16.55 -6.19 -1.15
C THR A 481 -15.58 -5.29 -1.91
N PRO A 482 -15.80 -5.00 -3.21
CA PRO A 482 -15.02 -3.99 -3.92
C PRO A 482 -15.03 -2.63 -3.20
N SER A 483 -16.21 -2.17 -2.72
CA SER A 483 -16.33 -0.92 -1.94
C SER A 483 -15.49 -0.96 -0.66
N VAL A 484 -15.55 -2.05 0.10
CA VAL A 484 -14.79 -2.20 1.36
C VAL A 484 -13.29 -2.22 1.10
N LEU A 485 -12.81 -2.83 -0.01
CA LEU A 485 -11.41 -2.76 -0.38
C LEU A 485 -10.99 -1.31 -0.68
N GLY A 486 -11.80 -0.57 -1.44
CA GLY A 486 -11.56 0.86 -1.72
C GLY A 486 -11.48 1.67 -0.43
N GLN A 487 -12.40 1.44 0.51
CA GLN A 487 -12.41 2.09 1.83
C GLN A 487 -11.15 1.78 2.65
N LEU A 488 -10.72 0.51 2.68
CA LEU A 488 -9.51 0.11 3.40
C LEU A 488 -8.27 0.82 2.82
N VAL A 489 -8.14 0.84 1.50
CA VAL A 489 -6.97 1.48 0.87
C VAL A 489 -6.96 2.99 1.09
N ALA A 490 -8.08 3.68 0.87
CA ALA A 490 -8.17 5.13 1.12
C ALA A 490 -7.91 5.50 2.59
N LEU A 491 -8.33 4.65 3.54
CA LEU A 491 -8.03 4.83 4.96
C LEU A 491 -6.51 4.89 5.21
N TYR A 492 -5.74 3.98 4.61
CA TYR A 492 -4.29 3.97 4.74
C TYR A 492 -3.61 5.07 3.90
N GLU A 493 -4.12 5.42 2.72
CA GLU A 493 -3.62 6.56 1.94
C GLU A 493 -3.66 7.85 2.75
N HIS A 494 -4.81 8.13 3.37
CA HIS A 494 -4.97 9.33 4.18
C HIS A 494 -4.27 9.26 5.55
N LYS A 495 -4.14 8.06 6.16
CA LYS A 495 -3.27 7.85 7.33
C LYS A 495 -1.84 8.27 7.02
N VAL A 496 -1.29 7.82 5.90
CA VAL A 496 0.07 8.15 5.43
C VAL A 496 0.21 9.65 5.17
N PHE A 497 -0.80 10.25 4.51
CA PHE A 497 -0.85 11.70 4.30
C PHE A 497 -0.78 12.48 5.63
N VAL A 498 -1.59 12.11 6.63
CA VAL A 498 -1.62 12.77 7.94
C VAL A 498 -0.24 12.73 8.61
N GLN A 499 0.40 11.58 8.59
CA GLN A 499 1.73 11.41 9.17
C GLN A 499 2.77 12.30 8.45
N GLY A 500 2.78 12.28 7.12
CA GLY A 500 3.67 13.12 6.33
C GLY A 500 3.46 14.61 6.55
N ALA A 501 2.21 15.05 6.69
CA ALA A 501 1.85 16.43 6.98
C ALA A 501 2.36 16.87 8.36
N VAL A 502 2.14 16.07 9.41
CA VAL A 502 2.66 16.36 10.76
C VAL A 502 4.18 16.42 10.77
N TRP A 503 4.84 15.46 10.12
CA TRP A 503 6.30 15.42 10.02
C TRP A 503 6.91 16.47 9.07
N ASN A 504 6.07 17.21 8.36
CA ASN A 504 6.49 18.18 7.33
C ASN A 504 7.42 17.58 6.27
N ILE A 505 7.17 16.35 5.83
CA ILE A 505 7.95 15.67 4.79
C ILE A 505 7.19 15.61 3.47
N ASP A 506 7.90 15.46 2.34
CA ASP A 506 7.27 15.24 1.04
C ASP A 506 6.95 13.75 0.86
N SER A 507 5.69 13.37 1.11
CA SER A 507 5.23 11.98 1.05
C SER A 507 4.99 11.47 -0.37
N PHE A 508 5.09 12.32 -1.40
CA PHE A 508 4.62 12.00 -2.76
C PHE A 508 5.73 11.93 -3.80
N ASP A 509 6.99 12.16 -3.40
CA ASP A 509 8.18 11.86 -4.18
C ASP A 509 8.83 10.53 -3.78
N GLN A 510 9.92 10.12 -4.49
CA GLN A 510 10.65 8.88 -4.22
C GLN A 510 12.13 8.95 -4.63
N TRP A 511 12.83 10.04 -4.31
CA TRP A 511 14.25 10.24 -4.69
C TRP A 511 15.19 9.12 -4.21
N GLY A 512 14.84 8.45 -3.11
CA GLY A 512 15.64 7.38 -2.51
C GLY A 512 15.87 6.16 -3.40
N VAL A 513 15.02 5.94 -4.41
CA VAL A 513 15.15 4.79 -5.34
C VAL A 513 15.94 5.10 -6.61
N GLU A 514 16.36 6.36 -6.83
CA GLU A 514 16.99 6.75 -8.10
C GLU A 514 18.48 6.39 -8.16
N LEU A 515 19.21 6.51 -7.04
CA LEU A 515 20.66 6.23 -7.01
C LEU A 515 21.00 4.79 -7.42
N GLY A 516 20.25 3.82 -6.93
CA GLY A 516 20.45 2.41 -7.27
C GLY A 516 20.33 2.15 -8.76
N LYS A 517 19.34 2.75 -9.43
CA LYS A 517 19.14 2.63 -10.89
C LYS A 517 20.32 3.21 -11.70
N VAL A 518 20.85 4.35 -11.26
CA VAL A 518 22.02 4.96 -11.90
C VAL A 518 23.24 4.08 -11.76
N LEU A 519 23.47 3.52 -10.57
CA LEU A 519 24.61 2.64 -10.31
C LEU A 519 24.47 1.30 -11.05
N ALA A 520 23.28 0.71 -11.12
CA ALA A 520 23.05 -0.53 -11.86
C ALA A 520 23.45 -0.41 -13.33
N LYS A 521 23.08 0.68 -14.01
CA LYS A 521 23.48 0.96 -15.40
C LYS A 521 25.00 1.08 -15.58
N ARG A 522 25.72 1.48 -14.54
CA ARG A 522 27.20 1.54 -14.60
C ARG A 522 27.84 0.18 -14.41
N VAL A 523 27.22 -0.71 -13.59
CA VAL A 523 27.76 -2.03 -13.29
C VAL A 523 27.47 -3.04 -14.43
N GLU A 524 26.33 -2.90 -15.11
CA GLU A 524 25.86 -3.82 -16.14
C GLU A 524 26.92 -4.15 -17.22
N PRO A 525 27.66 -3.19 -17.84
CA PRO A 525 28.69 -3.49 -18.84
C PRO A 525 29.83 -4.36 -18.28
N ALA A 526 30.15 -4.26 -16.99
CA ALA A 526 31.15 -5.12 -16.36
C ALA A 526 30.70 -6.58 -16.29
N LEU A 527 29.40 -6.83 -16.20
CA LEU A 527 28.82 -8.17 -16.12
C LEU A 527 28.60 -8.80 -17.50
N THR A 528 28.21 -8.00 -18.50
CA THR A 528 27.83 -8.47 -19.84
C THR A 528 28.97 -8.49 -20.83
N GLU A 529 29.83 -7.47 -20.83
CA GLU A 529 30.91 -7.26 -21.81
C GLU A 529 32.30 -7.51 -21.22
N GLY A 530 32.39 -7.74 -19.92
CA GLY A 530 33.67 -7.84 -19.21
C GLY A 530 34.44 -6.51 -19.13
N ALA A 531 33.74 -5.39 -19.38
CA ALA A 531 34.37 -4.08 -19.38
C ALA A 531 34.92 -3.71 -17.99
N ASP A 532 36.05 -3.00 -17.99
CA ASP A 532 36.55 -2.37 -16.78
C ASP A 532 35.71 -1.12 -16.49
N VAL A 533 35.09 -1.07 -15.30
CA VAL A 533 34.21 0.04 -14.88
C VAL A 533 34.94 0.91 -13.87
N PRO A 534 35.48 2.07 -14.29
CA PRO A 534 36.16 2.98 -13.39
C PRO A 534 35.25 3.52 -12.27
N GLY A 535 35.80 3.59 -11.06
CA GLY A 535 35.12 4.20 -9.91
C GLY A 535 34.11 3.31 -9.20
N LEU A 536 34.17 1.99 -9.38
CA LEU A 536 33.56 1.05 -8.44
C LEU A 536 34.35 1.04 -7.15
N ASP A 537 33.65 0.95 -6.02
CA ASP A 537 34.32 0.70 -4.75
C ASP A 537 34.94 -0.71 -4.74
N PRO A 538 35.97 -0.94 -3.88
CA PRO A 538 36.70 -2.22 -3.89
C PRO A 538 35.82 -3.45 -3.62
N SER A 539 34.75 -3.32 -2.81
CA SER A 539 33.83 -4.43 -2.51
C SER A 539 32.99 -4.80 -3.73
N THR A 540 32.39 -3.78 -4.38
CA THR A 540 31.61 -3.98 -5.60
C THR A 540 32.47 -4.57 -6.73
N ALA A 541 33.68 -4.07 -6.92
CA ALA A 541 34.61 -4.60 -7.92
C ALA A 541 34.96 -6.08 -7.66
N ALA A 542 35.24 -6.46 -6.42
CA ALA A 542 35.51 -7.84 -6.03
C ALA A 542 34.31 -8.76 -6.25
N LEU A 543 33.09 -8.29 -5.94
CA LEU A 543 31.85 -9.05 -6.16
C LEU A 543 31.57 -9.27 -7.65
N VAL A 544 31.79 -8.26 -8.49
CA VAL A 544 31.67 -8.36 -9.96
C VAL A 544 32.66 -9.39 -10.50
N ALA A 545 33.92 -9.35 -10.04
CA ALA A 545 34.95 -10.33 -10.44
C ALA A 545 34.58 -11.75 -9.99
N ALA A 546 34.10 -11.92 -8.75
CA ALA A 546 33.66 -13.21 -8.23
C ALA A 546 32.46 -13.76 -9.02
N TYR A 547 31.47 -12.93 -9.33
CA TYR A 547 30.30 -13.31 -10.13
C TYR A 547 30.72 -13.83 -11.51
N ARG A 548 31.62 -13.11 -12.19
CA ARG A 548 32.12 -13.51 -13.51
C ARG A 548 32.85 -14.87 -13.46
N ASN A 549 33.74 -15.04 -12.48
CA ASN A 549 34.45 -16.30 -12.28
C ASN A 549 33.48 -17.48 -12.04
N LEU A 550 32.47 -17.29 -11.21
CA LEU A 550 31.44 -18.31 -10.93
C LEU A 550 30.62 -18.66 -12.18
N ARG A 551 30.35 -17.69 -13.05
CA ARG A 551 29.59 -17.89 -14.29
C ARG A 551 30.38 -18.66 -15.35
N GLU A 552 31.72 -18.56 -15.38
CA GLU A 552 32.60 -19.21 -16.34
C GLU A 552 32.93 -20.68 -15.96
N VAL A 553 32.56 -21.12 -14.76
CA VAL A 553 32.85 -22.47 -14.22
C VAL A 553 31.87 -23.56 -14.71
N ASN A 554 31.03 -23.29 -15.74
CA ASN A 554 30.12 -24.29 -16.31
C ASN A 554 30.62 -24.85 -17.65
#